data_b6c4b41fa9397c3e18f1ba65c207f524
#
_entry.id   b6c4b41fa9397c3e18f1ba65c207f524
#
_cell.length_a   1.000
_cell.length_b   1.000
_cell.length_c   1.000
_cell.angle_alpha   90.00
_cell.angle_beta   90.00
_cell.angle_gamma   90.00
#
_symmetry.space_group_name_H-M   'P 1'
#
loop_
_entity.id
_entity.type
_entity.pdbx_description
1 polymer ?
#
loop_
_entity_poly.entity_id
_entity_poly.type
_entity_poly.pdbx_seq_one_letter_code
_entity_poly.pdbx_strand_id
1 'polypeptide(L)'
;MEIFKIIILSLGMSLAYILITLIVSFFTYKKIKLPDLIDWKILVSNSLILSIPFFFILWGLPLLFNSIIFSEIVINIILFLTISIVPSYEYLISPLIIIRNEKLVEINLSNRVKNITGNFKIFKVNKEFANAYAIGVLPNSKSIVISKDLLQEMNQIELDGIISHEIGHLKKNHLFKLYLSALLALLIGYISTFYFYPIIENSNYNIHILRAIHGAFFYGLPMWIIPALFQRNFEYQADVYASKIVGKDNYINSLKKLDDMTNGNVA
;
A
#
# COMPACT_ATOMS: atom_id res chain seq x y z
N MET A 1 26.22 18.23 16.53
CA MET A 1 26.15 18.58 15.09
C MET A 1 25.68 17.43 14.23
N GLU A 2 26.15 16.21 14.43
CA GLU A 2 25.75 15.01 13.64
C GLU A 2 24.27 14.65 13.80
N ILE A 3 23.72 14.61 15.01
CA ILE A 3 22.30 14.31 15.26
C ILE A 3 21.37 15.26 14.49
N PHE A 4 21.70 16.56 14.48
CA PHE A 4 20.90 17.54 13.76
C PHE A 4 20.89 17.32 12.25
N LYS A 5 22.01 16.93 11.65
CA LYS A 5 22.09 16.55 10.23
C LYS A 5 21.23 15.32 9.93
N ILE A 6 21.24 14.32 10.80
CA ILE A 6 20.47 13.09 10.65
C ILE A 6 18.96 13.37 10.74
N ILE A 7 18.54 14.24 11.67
CA ILE A 7 17.15 14.67 11.77
C ILE A 7 16.70 15.40 10.49
N ILE A 8 17.51 16.34 9.99
CA ILE A 8 17.22 17.04 8.74
C ILE A 8 17.10 16.07 7.56
N LEU A 9 18.00 15.08 7.48
CA LEU A 9 17.99 14.09 6.40
C LEU A 9 16.72 13.20 6.47
N SER A 10 16.35 12.71 7.66
CA SER A 10 15.14 11.91 7.83
C SER A 10 13.85 12.69 7.54
N LEU A 11 13.78 13.97 7.93
CA LEU A 11 12.69 14.86 7.57
C LEU A 11 12.67 15.16 6.07
N GLY A 12 13.85 15.31 5.44
CA GLY A 12 13.97 15.45 3.99
C GLY A 12 13.41 14.23 3.23
N MET A 13 13.64 13.02 3.72
CA MET A 13 13.05 11.80 3.14
C MET A 13 11.53 11.76 3.30
N SER A 14 10.99 12.22 4.44
CA SER A 14 9.53 12.35 4.63
C SER A 14 8.92 13.37 3.67
N LEU A 15 9.57 14.51 3.47
CA LEU A 15 9.15 15.53 2.50
C LEU A 15 9.21 14.99 1.07
N ALA A 16 10.25 14.25 0.71
CA ALA A 16 10.36 13.60 -0.60
C ALA A 16 9.21 12.62 -0.83
N TYR A 17 8.85 11.81 0.17
CA TYR A 17 7.69 10.92 0.09
C TYR A 17 6.39 11.70 -0.15
N ILE A 18 6.16 12.79 0.59
CA ILE A 18 4.99 13.65 0.40
C ILE A 18 4.97 14.19 -1.03
N LEU A 19 6.08 14.75 -1.51
CA LEU A 19 6.18 15.29 -2.87
C LEU A 19 5.92 14.24 -3.96
N ILE A 20 6.51 13.06 -3.83
CA ILE A 20 6.29 11.94 -4.77
C ILE A 20 4.81 11.54 -4.76
N THR A 21 4.20 11.40 -3.59
CA THR A 21 2.77 11.06 -3.47
C THR A 21 1.88 12.12 -4.13
N LEU A 22 2.19 13.41 -3.93
CA LEU A 22 1.48 14.52 -4.59
C LEU A 22 1.65 14.48 -6.10
N ILE A 23 2.87 14.26 -6.60
CA ILE A 23 3.18 14.17 -8.03
C ILE A 23 2.42 12.99 -8.65
N VAL A 24 2.50 11.80 -8.06
CA VAL A 24 1.79 10.60 -8.53
C VAL A 24 0.29 10.86 -8.54
N SER A 25 -0.28 11.39 -7.46
CA SER A 25 -1.70 11.73 -7.39
C SER A 25 -2.10 12.74 -8.47
N PHE A 26 -1.29 13.76 -8.71
CA PHE A 26 -1.54 14.75 -9.77
C PHE A 26 -1.57 14.11 -11.17
N PHE A 27 -0.61 13.24 -11.49
CA PHE A 27 -0.57 12.58 -12.80
C PHE A 27 -1.67 11.52 -12.96
N THR A 28 -2.03 10.81 -11.89
CA THR A 28 -3.07 9.77 -11.92
C THR A 28 -4.47 10.37 -12.01
N TYR A 29 -4.71 11.49 -11.31
CA TYR A 29 -6.04 12.09 -11.16
C TYR A 29 -6.14 13.49 -11.76
N LYS A 30 -5.68 13.66 -12.99
CA LYS A 30 -5.61 14.97 -13.72
C LYS A 30 -6.86 15.85 -13.65
N LYS A 31 -8.03 15.29 -13.34
CA LYS A 31 -9.33 16.00 -13.30
C LYS A 31 -9.87 16.22 -11.88
N ILE A 32 -9.24 15.67 -10.84
CA ILE A 32 -9.76 15.71 -9.48
C ILE A 32 -9.00 16.75 -8.68
N LYS A 33 -9.71 17.61 -7.95
CA LYS A 33 -9.08 18.62 -7.09
C LYS A 33 -8.22 17.92 -6.03
N LEU A 34 -6.92 18.18 -6.02
CA LEU A 34 -5.95 17.61 -5.09
C LEU A 34 -6.40 17.63 -3.61
N PRO A 35 -7.01 18.72 -3.09
CA PRO A 35 -7.44 18.76 -1.68
C PRO A 35 -8.51 17.74 -1.31
N ASP A 36 -9.33 17.30 -2.26
CA ASP A 36 -10.44 16.37 -2.00
C ASP A 36 -9.99 14.90 -1.94
N LEU A 37 -8.82 14.62 -2.54
CA LEU A 37 -8.22 13.28 -2.59
C LEU A 37 -7.24 12.99 -1.45
N ILE A 38 -6.64 14.03 -0.91
CA ILE A 38 -5.53 13.88 0.04
C ILE A 38 -6.03 14.22 1.42
N ASP A 39 -6.21 13.20 2.25
CA ASP A 39 -6.27 13.40 3.69
C ASP A 39 -4.86 13.75 4.20
N TRP A 40 -4.63 15.05 4.39
CA TRP A 40 -3.35 15.57 4.86
C TRP A 40 -2.90 14.96 6.19
N LYS A 41 -3.83 14.55 7.05
CA LYS A 41 -3.49 13.90 8.32
C LYS A 41 -2.90 12.52 8.05
N ILE A 42 -3.52 11.75 7.15
CA ILE A 42 -3.02 10.43 6.76
C ILE A 42 -1.68 10.57 6.04
N LEU A 43 -1.56 11.50 5.10
CA LEU A 43 -0.31 11.73 4.36
C LEU A 43 0.84 12.11 5.31
N VAL A 44 0.61 13.05 6.22
CA VAL A 44 1.63 13.48 7.20
C VAL A 44 1.95 12.34 8.18
N SER A 45 0.94 11.62 8.71
CA SER A 45 1.20 10.49 9.60
C SER A 45 1.99 9.38 8.92
N ASN A 46 1.66 9.04 7.68
CA ASN A 46 2.40 8.04 6.91
C ASN A 46 3.85 8.49 6.66
N SER A 47 4.07 9.74 6.28
CA SER A 47 5.41 10.27 6.06
C SER A 47 6.27 10.27 7.32
N LEU A 48 5.70 10.59 8.48
CA LEU A 48 6.39 10.52 9.77
C LEU A 48 6.74 9.08 10.15
N ILE A 49 5.81 8.15 9.98
CA ILE A 49 6.07 6.72 10.27
C ILE A 49 7.15 6.16 9.34
N LEU A 50 7.12 6.52 8.06
CA LEU A 50 8.15 6.14 7.10
C LEU A 50 9.53 6.74 7.42
N SER A 51 9.60 7.86 8.13
CA SER A 51 10.87 8.45 8.57
C SER A 51 11.55 7.67 9.70
N ILE A 52 10.80 6.90 10.49
CA ILE A 52 11.33 6.14 11.64
C ILE A 52 12.43 5.14 11.22
N PRO A 53 12.24 4.27 10.20
CA PRO A 53 13.29 3.38 9.73
C PRO A 53 14.55 4.12 9.28
N PHE A 54 14.39 5.23 8.57
CA PHE A 54 15.52 6.03 8.10
C PHE A 54 16.29 6.67 9.26
N PHE A 55 15.58 7.24 10.25
CA PHE A 55 16.21 7.77 11.44
C PHE A 55 16.98 6.69 12.21
N PHE A 56 16.39 5.51 12.38
CA PHE A 56 17.04 4.39 13.04
C PHE A 56 18.28 3.90 12.27
N ILE A 57 18.21 3.79 10.94
CA ILE A 57 19.33 3.38 10.10
C ILE A 57 20.47 4.40 10.17
N LEU A 58 20.15 5.69 10.16
CA LEU A 58 21.16 6.75 10.12
C LEU A 58 21.82 7.01 11.49
N TRP A 59 21.09 6.79 12.57
CA TRP A 59 21.54 7.12 13.93
C TRP A 59 21.64 5.92 14.85
N GLY A 60 20.61 5.10 14.90
CA GLY A 60 20.53 3.95 15.80
C GLY A 60 21.54 2.85 15.47
N LEU A 61 21.67 2.51 14.17
CA LEU A 61 22.62 1.48 13.75
C LEU A 61 24.08 1.84 14.05
N PRO A 62 24.60 3.05 13.75
CA PRO A 62 25.98 3.40 14.11
C PRO A 62 26.24 3.28 15.61
N LEU A 63 25.27 3.60 16.46
CA LEU A 63 25.40 3.41 17.92
C LEU A 63 25.47 1.94 18.30
N LEU A 64 24.69 1.08 17.66
CA LEU A 64 24.71 -0.36 17.88
C LEU A 64 26.01 -1.01 17.40
N PHE A 65 26.55 -0.58 16.26
CA PHE A 65 27.84 -1.06 15.74
C PHE A 65 29.03 -0.66 16.64
N ASN A 66 28.98 0.53 17.21
CA ASN A 66 30.03 1.00 18.11
C ASN A 66 29.94 0.39 19.53
N SER A 67 28.76 -0.13 19.91
CA SER A 67 28.59 -0.90 21.12
C SER A 67 28.94 -2.35 20.81
N ILE A 68 30.02 -2.87 21.35
CA ILE A 68 30.52 -4.26 21.21
C ILE A 68 29.49 -5.33 21.70
N ILE A 69 28.25 -4.91 22.04
CA ILE A 69 27.25 -5.74 22.73
C ILE A 69 26.53 -6.69 21.79
N PHE A 70 26.37 -6.33 20.51
CA PHE A 70 25.58 -7.13 19.56
C PHE A 70 26.45 -7.76 18.46
N SER A 71 26.20 -9.03 18.17
CA SER A 71 26.83 -9.69 17.02
C SER A 71 26.34 -9.05 15.73
N GLU A 72 27.13 -9.11 14.67
CA GLU A 72 26.78 -8.64 13.33
C GLU A 72 25.44 -9.23 12.84
N ILE A 73 25.17 -10.49 13.15
CA ILE A 73 23.90 -11.16 12.81
C ILE A 73 22.71 -10.47 13.45
N VAL A 74 22.82 -10.12 14.74
CA VAL A 74 21.73 -9.45 15.47
C VAL A 74 21.45 -8.06 14.89
N ILE A 75 22.50 -7.31 14.56
CA ILE A 75 22.38 -5.98 13.96
C ILE A 75 21.68 -6.08 12.61
N ASN A 76 22.05 -7.06 11.79
CA ASN A 76 21.43 -7.30 10.48
C ASN A 76 19.96 -7.69 10.59
N ILE A 77 19.57 -8.51 11.59
CA ILE A 77 18.16 -8.83 11.86
C ILE A 77 17.40 -7.58 12.27
N ILE A 78 17.95 -6.74 13.14
CA ILE A 78 17.33 -5.47 13.56
C ILE A 78 17.13 -4.56 12.35
N LEU A 79 18.12 -4.46 11.46
CA LEU A 79 18.01 -3.69 10.22
C LEU A 79 16.85 -4.18 9.36
N PHE A 80 16.79 -5.49 9.09
CA PHE A 80 15.70 -6.07 8.28
C PHE A 80 14.32 -5.82 8.91
N LEU A 81 14.19 -6.02 10.22
CA LEU A 81 12.93 -5.75 10.93
C LEU A 81 12.54 -4.26 10.83
N THR A 82 13.52 -3.36 10.92
CA THR A 82 13.30 -1.91 10.85
C THR A 82 12.77 -1.50 9.47
N ILE A 83 13.38 -1.97 8.38
CA ILE A 83 12.89 -1.64 7.03
C ILE A 83 11.53 -2.30 6.73
N SER A 84 11.22 -3.43 7.38
CA SER A 84 9.93 -4.13 7.25
C SER A 84 8.77 -3.39 7.94
N ILE A 85 9.04 -2.37 8.77
CA ILE A 85 7.99 -1.54 9.41
C ILE A 85 7.12 -0.87 8.32
N VAL A 86 7.71 -0.43 7.22
CA VAL A 86 7.00 0.29 6.15
C VAL A 86 5.86 -0.54 5.55
N PRO A 87 6.11 -1.70 4.92
CA PRO A 87 5.02 -2.52 4.39
C PRO A 87 4.09 -3.05 5.48
N SER A 88 4.61 -3.32 6.69
CA SER A 88 3.76 -3.75 7.80
C SER A 88 2.79 -2.66 8.23
N TYR A 89 3.22 -1.42 8.28
CA TYR A 89 2.33 -0.30 8.54
C TYR A 89 1.26 -0.16 7.45
N GLU A 90 1.63 -0.14 6.19
CA GLU A 90 0.71 0.04 5.06
C GLU A 90 -0.35 -1.07 4.98
N TYR A 91 0.05 -2.31 5.14
CA TYR A 91 -0.87 -3.45 4.97
C TYR A 91 -1.60 -3.88 6.24
N LEU A 92 -1.00 -3.71 7.44
CA LEU A 92 -1.58 -4.22 8.69
C LEU A 92 -2.21 -3.10 9.54
N ILE A 93 -1.56 -1.94 9.63
CA ILE A 93 -1.94 -0.87 10.57
C ILE A 93 -2.79 0.21 9.91
N SER A 94 -2.39 0.70 8.73
CA SER A 94 -3.10 1.76 8.01
C SER A 94 -4.59 1.45 7.78
N PRO A 95 -4.98 0.23 7.37
CA PRO A 95 -6.40 -0.12 7.23
C PRO A 95 -7.19 0.00 8.54
N LEU A 96 -6.59 -0.33 9.69
CA LEU A 96 -7.25 -0.18 10.99
C LEU A 96 -7.45 1.28 11.37
N ILE A 97 -6.48 2.14 11.03
CA ILE A 97 -6.57 3.58 11.25
C ILE A 97 -7.66 4.17 10.37
N ILE A 98 -7.72 3.79 9.09
CA ILE A 98 -8.76 4.23 8.16
C ILE A 98 -10.15 3.87 8.69
N ILE A 99 -10.36 2.63 9.11
CA ILE A 99 -11.65 2.19 9.66
C ILE A 99 -12.04 2.98 10.92
N ARG A 100 -11.08 3.38 11.76
CA ARG A 100 -11.35 4.09 13.01
C ARG A 100 -11.51 5.61 12.85
N ASN A 101 -10.71 6.23 12.00
CA ASN A 101 -10.57 7.69 11.94
C ASN A 101 -11.41 8.34 10.84
N GLU A 102 -11.63 7.66 9.72
CA GLU A 102 -12.60 8.15 8.77
C GLU A 102 -13.99 7.96 9.37
N LYS A 103 -14.87 8.94 9.18
CA LYS A 103 -16.30 8.83 9.54
C LYS A 103 -16.98 7.80 8.64
N LEU A 104 -16.43 6.59 8.64
CA LEU A 104 -16.94 5.47 7.87
C LEU A 104 -18.24 5.01 8.53
N VAL A 105 -19.33 5.14 7.79
CA VAL A 105 -20.63 4.66 8.22
C VAL A 105 -20.75 3.21 7.77
N GLU A 106 -20.88 2.29 8.72
CA GLU A 106 -21.19 0.90 8.40
C GLU A 106 -22.58 0.83 7.75
N ILE A 107 -22.66 0.24 6.55
CA ILE A 107 -23.89 0.18 5.79
C ILE A 107 -24.52 -1.21 5.94
N ASN A 108 -25.79 -1.24 6.30
CA ASN A 108 -26.61 -2.43 6.16
C ASN A 108 -27.10 -2.54 4.72
N LEU A 109 -26.42 -3.30 3.91
CA LEU A 109 -26.85 -3.61 2.56
C LEU A 109 -27.98 -4.64 2.54
N SER A 110 -28.63 -4.76 1.36
CA SER A 110 -29.72 -5.72 1.15
C SER A 110 -29.34 -7.15 1.57
N ASN A 111 -30.32 -7.98 1.89
CA ASN A 111 -30.07 -9.39 2.25
C ASN A 111 -29.31 -10.16 1.16
N ARG A 112 -29.48 -9.76 -0.13
CA ARG A 112 -28.77 -10.34 -1.26
C ARG A 112 -27.26 -10.09 -1.14
N VAL A 113 -26.84 -8.85 -0.85
CA VAL A 113 -25.44 -8.49 -0.68
C VAL A 113 -24.88 -9.15 0.58
N LYS A 114 -25.64 -9.23 1.68
CA LYS A 114 -25.22 -9.97 2.88
C LYS A 114 -24.90 -11.44 2.58
N ASN A 115 -25.70 -12.09 1.72
CA ASN A 115 -25.42 -13.47 1.29
C ASN A 115 -24.14 -13.58 0.47
N ILE A 116 -23.79 -12.55 -0.30
CA ILE A 116 -22.55 -12.49 -1.10
C ILE A 116 -21.35 -12.15 -0.20
N THR A 117 -21.47 -11.14 0.62
CA THR A 117 -20.38 -10.65 1.49
C THR A 117 -20.03 -11.61 2.62
N GLY A 118 -21.00 -12.39 3.10
CA GLY A 118 -20.82 -13.16 4.32
C GLY A 118 -20.61 -12.21 5.52
N ASN A 119 -19.51 -12.42 6.27
CA ASN A 119 -19.20 -11.66 7.49
C ASN A 119 -18.36 -10.39 7.26
N PHE A 120 -18.08 -9.99 6.00
CA PHE A 120 -17.29 -8.79 5.77
C PHE A 120 -18.12 -7.53 5.99
N LYS A 121 -17.53 -6.57 6.69
CA LYS A 121 -18.14 -5.26 6.91
C LYS A 121 -18.00 -4.40 5.67
N ILE A 122 -19.01 -3.58 5.40
CA ILE A 122 -18.98 -2.61 4.33
C ILE A 122 -19.17 -1.23 4.92
N PHE A 123 -18.28 -0.33 4.54
CA PHE A 123 -18.27 1.04 4.98
C PHE A 123 -18.50 1.99 3.83
N LYS A 124 -19.32 3.01 4.06
CA LYS A 124 -19.50 4.12 3.15
C LYS A 124 -18.52 5.24 3.45
N VAL A 125 -17.88 5.77 2.44
CA VAL A 125 -17.07 6.98 2.52
C VAL A 125 -17.76 8.12 1.75
N ASN A 126 -17.79 9.33 2.35
CA ASN A 126 -18.33 10.52 1.71
C ASN A 126 -17.25 11.21 0.86
N LYS A 127 -16.70 10.49 -0.14
CA LYS A 127 -15.77 11.07 -1.13
C LYS A 127 -16.47 11.15 -2.47
N GLU A 128 -16.25 12.25 -3.18
CA GLU A 128 -16.86 12.55 -4.50
C GLU A 128 -16.05 11.89 -5.63
N PHE A 129 -15.87 10.59 -5.57
CA PHE A 129 -15.33 9.80 -6.68
C PHE A 129 -15.90 8.39 -6.63
N ALA A 130 -16.28 7.87 -7.79
CA ALA A 130 -16.85 6.55 -7.90
C ALA A 130 -15.76 5.49 -7.73
N ASN A 131 -15.70 4.84 -6.56
CA ASN A 131 -14.77 3.75 -6.32
C ASN A 131 -15.23 2.84 -5.17
N ALA A 132 -14.77 1.58 -5.23
CA ALA A 132 -14.83 0.64 -4.12
C ALA A 132 -13.47 -0.02 -3.97
N TYR A 133 -13.10 -0.42 -2.76
CA TYR A 133 -11.84 -1.12 -2.52
C TYR A 133 -11.89 -1.99 -1.28
N ALA A 134 -11.23 -3.13 -1.36
CA ALA A 134 -11.01 -4.03 -0.25
C ALA A 134 -9.88 -3.50 0.64
N ILE A 135 -10.05 -3.56 1.95
CA ILE A 135 -9.03 -3.19 2.93
C ILE A 135 -8.86 -4.28 3.99
N GLY A 136 -7.67 -4.28 4.60
CA GLY A 136 -7.35 -5.13 5.74
C GLY A 136 -6.88 -6.53 5.38
N VAL A 137 -5.80 -6.92 6.00
CA VAL A 137 -5.14 -8.22 5.86
C VAL A 137 -5.58 -9.17 6.97
N LEU A 138 -5.69 -8.65 8.19
CA LEU A 138 -6.08 -9.44 9.36
C LEU A 138 -7.58 -9.78 9.32
N PRO A 139 -8.00 -10.95 9.80
CA PRO A 139 -9.40 -11.38 9.75
C PRO A 139 -10.39 -10.32 10.25
N ASN A 140 -10.05 -9.64 11.35
CA ASN A 140 -10.91 -8.63 11.97
C ASN A 140 -10.86 -7.24 11.32
N SER A 141 -9.91 -7.02 10.38
CA SER A 141 -9.77 -5.76 9.64
C SER A 141 -10.29 -5.85 8.21
N LYS A 142 -10.62 -7.03 7.73
CA LYS A 142 -11.12 -7.25 6.36
C LYS A 142 -12.46 -6.58 6.17
N SER A 143 -12.50 -5.59 5.29
CA SER A 143 -13.68 -4.78 5.03
C SER A 143 -13.66 -4.25 3.60
N ILE A 144 -14.80 -3.79 3.13
CA ILE A 144 -14.95 -3.13 1.85
C ILE A 144 -15.34 -1.68 2.12
N VAL A 145 -14.71 -0.76 1.42
CA VAL A 145 -15.06 0.66 1.45
C VAL A 145 -15.67 1.04 0.12
N ILE A 146 -16.82 1.70 0.14
CA ILE A 146 -17.58 2.11 -1.04
C ILE A 146 -17.83 3.61 -0.98
N SER A 147 -17.60 4.32 -2.07
CA SER A 147 -17.90 5.73 -2.18
C SER A 147 -19.40 5.99 -2.21
N LYS A 148 -19.78 7.21 -1.81
CA LYS A 148 -21.18 7.67 -1.87
C LYS A 148 -21.72 7.63 -3.29
N ASP A 149 -20.92 8.07 -4.26
CA ASP A 149 -21.34 8.20 -5.66
C ASP A 149 -21.66 6.84 -6.28
N LEU A 150 -20.86 5.80 -6.01
CA LEU A 150 -21.18 4.43 -6.42
C LEU A 150 -22.52 3.95 -5.88
N LEU A 151 -22.82 4.24 -4.62
CA LEU A 151 -24.09 3.85 -3.99
C LEU A 151 -25.30 4.59 -4.57
N GLN A 152 -25.11 5.79 -5.11
CA GLN A 152 -26.19 6.63 -5.63
C GLN A 152 -26.46 6.41 -7.13
N GLU A 153 -25.43 6.14 -7.91
CA GLU A 153 -25.50 6.10 -9.37
C GLU A 153 -25.58 4.69 -9.96
N MET A 154 -25.15 3.66 -9.21
CA MET A 154 -25.25 2.28 -9.64
C MET A 154 -26.57 1.64 -9.20
N ASN A 155 -27.16 0.88 -10.10
CA ASN A 155 -28.27 0.00 -9.72
C ASN A 155 -27.75 -1.20 -8.88
N GLN A 156 -28.70 -1.95 -8.29
CA GLN A 156 -28.36 -3.03 -7.35
C GLN A 156 -27.50 -4.13 -7.99
N ILE A 157 -27.74 -4.47 -9.27
CA ILE A 157 -27.00 -5.55 -9.95
C ILE A 157 -25.59 -5.09 -10.28
N GLU A 158 -25.43 -3.84 -10.72
CA GLU A 158 -24.13 -3.22 -11.00
C GLU A 158 -23.30 -3.12 -9.72
N LEU A 159 -23.91 -2.69 -8.62
CA LEU A 159 -23.26 -2.60 -7.32
C LEU A 159 -22.84 -3.98 -6.79
N ASP A 160 -23.69 -4.99 -6.94
CA ASP A 160 -23.39 -6.39 -6.57
C ASP A 160 -22.17 -6.90 -7.35
N GLY A 161 -21.99 -6.50 -8.61
CA GLY A 161 -20.83 -6.84 -9.42
C GLY A 161 -19.53 -6.29 -8.84
N ILE A 162 -19.51 -5.00 -8.52
CA ILE A 162 -18.32 -4.34 -7.93
C ILE A 162 -18.01 -4.91 -6.53
N ILE A 163 -19.02 -5.04 -5.67
CA ILE A 163 -18.84 -5.63 -4.34
C ILE A 163 -18.31 -7.05 -4.43
N SER A 164 -18.80 -7.86 -5.38
CA SER A 164 -18.34 -9.23 -5.57
C SER A 164 -16.87 -9.29 -5.98
N HIS A 165 -16.39 -8.34 -6.78
CA HIS A 165 -14.98 -8.21 -7.12
C HIS A 165 -14.13 -7.97 -5.86
N GLU A 166 -14.49 -6.99 -5.04
CA GLU A 166 -13.80 -6.70 -3.78
C GLU A 166 -13.80 -7.88 -2.79
N ILE A 167 -14.92 -8.61 -2.72
CA ILE A 167 -15.01 -9.86 -1.95
C ILE A 167 -14.03 -10.91 -2.49
N GLY A 168 -13.85 -10.97 -3.80
CA GLY A 168 -12.86 -11.83 -4.44
C GLY A 168 -11.47 -11.60 -3.87
N HIS A 169 -11.05 -10.34 -3.74
CA HIS A 169 -9.77 -9.98 -3.12
C HIS A 169 -9.69 -10.43 -1.65
N LEU A 170 -10.73 -10.19 -0.85
CA LEU A 170 -10.74 -10.55 0.57
C LEU A 170 -10.75 -12.06 0.79
N LYS A 171 -11.58 -12.81 0.05
CA LYS A 171 -11.69 -14.27 0.17
C LYS A 171 -10.43 -15.00 -0.27
N LYS A 172 -9.75 -14.49 -1.30
CA LYS A 172 -8.51 -15.08 -1.83
C LYS A 172 -7.25 -14.57 -1.13
N ASN A 173 -7.40 -13.72 -0.11
CA ASN A 173 -6.30 -13.12 0.65
C ASN A 173 -5.28 -12.38 -0.23
N HIS A 174 -5.73 -11.67 -1.28
CA HIS A 174 -4.84 -10.98 -2.21
C HIS A 174 -3.99 -9.93 -1.51
N LEU A 175 -4.57 -9.13 -0.59
CA LEU A 175 -3.83 -8.13 0.18
C LEU A 175 -2.72 -8.76 1.05
N PHE A 176 -2.98 -9.93 1.66
CA PHE A 176 -1.95 -10.65 2.40
C PHE A 176 -0.82 -11.13 1.49
N LYS A 177 -1.15 -11.64 0.31
CA LYS A 177 -0.15 -12.07 -0.69
C LYS A 177 0.68 -10.89 -1.21
N LEU A 178 0.05 -9.72 -1.41
CA LEU A 178 0.77 -8.49 -1.75
C LEU A 178 1.71 -8.04 -0.63
N TYR A 179 1.26 -8.09 0.62
CA TYR A 179 2.12 -7.84 1.77
C TYR A 179 3.35 -8.78 1.80
N LEU A 180 3.14 -10.08 1.62
CA LEU A 180 4.24 -11.05 1.55
C LEU A 180 5.17 -10.79 0.36
N SER A 181 4.63 -10.37 -0.79
CA SER A 181 5.45 -10.01 -1.95
C SER A 181 6.32 -8.77 -1.70
N ALA A 182 5.81 -7.81 -0.95
CA ALA A 182 6.59 -6.64 -0.52
C ALA A 182 7.72 -7.04 0.46
N LEU A 183 7.43 -7.92 1.42
CA LEU A 183 8.47 -8.47 2.31
C LEU A 183 9.53 -9.28 1.55
N LEU A 184 9.13 -10.04 0.53
CA LEU A 184 10.06 -10.77 -0.33
C LEU A 184 10.96 -9.80 -1.12
N ALA A 185 10.41 -8.72 -1.65
CA ALA A 185 11.17 -7.68 -2.32
C ALA A 185 12.24 -7.06 -1.40
N LEU A 186 11.86 -6.74 -0.16
CA LEU A 186 12.79 -6.24 0.85
C LEU A 186 13.87 -7.27 1.21
N LEU A 187 13.50 -8.55 1.30
CA LEU A 187 14.45 -9.62 1.60
C LEU A 187 15.50 -9.77 0.48
N ILE A 188 15.10 -9.63 -0.78
CA ILE A 188 16.04 -9.62 -1.91
C ILE A 188 17.02 -8.45 -1.79
N GLY A 189 16.52 -7.25 -1.51
CA GLY A 189 17.36 -6.09 -1.26
C GLY A 189 18.32 -6.31 -0.10
N TYR A 190 17.82 -6.83 1.00
CA TYR A 190 18.61 -7.12 2.19
C TYR A 190 19.74 -8.15 1.91
N ILE A 191 19.42 -9.26 1.25
CA ILE A 191 20.42 -10.27 0.89
C ILE A 191 21.48 -9.69 -0.05
N SER A 192 21.09 -8.83 -0.98
CA SER A 192 22.01 -8.19 -1.92
C SER A 192 23.07 -7.33 -1.23
N THR A 193 22.77 -6.75 -0.05
CA THR A 193 23.75 -5.94 0.69
C THR A 193 24.99 -6.74 1.10
N PHE A 194 24.83 -8.01 1.49
CA PHE A 194 25.96 -8.86 1.88
C PHE A 194 26.95 -9.10 0.73
N TYR A 195 26.45 -9.14 -0.51
CA TYR A 195 27.29 -9.37 -1.67
C TYR A 195 27.89 -8.08 -2.25
N PHE A 196 27.12 -6.99 -2.26
CA PHE A 196 27.50 -5.76 -2.95
C PHE A 196 28.23 -4.76 -2.05
N TYR A 197 27.96 -4.70 -0.76
CA TYR A 197 28.64 -3.74 0.12
C TYR A 197 30.16 -3.92 0.18
N PRO A 198 30.73 -5.11 0.31
CA PRO A 198 32.19 -5.28 0.28
C PRO A 198 32.81 -4.79 -1.06
N ILE A 199 32.10 -4.98 -2.18
CA ILE A 199 32.54 -4.51 -3.50
C ILE A 199 32.48 -2.98 -3.56
N ILE A 200 31.42 -2.38 -3.03
CA ILE A 200 31.24 -0.94 -3.00
C ILE A 200 32.31 -0.27 -2.13
N GLU A 201 32.61 -0.81 -0.98
CA GLU A 201 33.58 -0.26 -0.02
C GLU A 201 35.01 -0.32 -0.56
N ASN A 202 35.36 -1.35 -1.32
CA ASN A 202 36.67 -1.51 -1.94
C ASN A 202 36.79 -0.82 -3.32
N SER A 203 35.77 -0.10 -3.74
CA SER A 203 35.77 0.59 -5.04
C SER A 203 36.46 1.95 -4.96
N ASN A 204 37.07 2.39 -6.09
CA ASN A 204 37.64 3.74 -6.22
C ASN A 204 36.59 4.81 -6.55
N TYR A 205 35.31 4.44 -6.63
CA TYR A 205 34.21 5.35 -6.94
C TYR A 205 33.59 5.95 -5.70
N ASN A 206 32.77 6.98 -5.89
CA ASN A 206 32.04 7.61 -4.78
C ASN A 206 31.07 6.62 -4.14
N ILE A 207 31.36 6.22 -2.89
CA ILE A 207 30.62 5.22 -2.15
C ILE A 207 29.14 5.58 -1.95
N HIS A 208 28.82 6.88 -1.81
CA HIS A 208 27.43 7.33 -1.61
C HIS A 208 26.60 7.14 -2.89
N ILE A 209 27.20 7.38 -4.06
CA ILE A 209 26.56 7.15 -5.36
C ILE A 209 26.31 5.66 -5.56
N LEU A 210 27.32 4.82 -5.30
CA LEU A 210 27.18 3.36 -5.45
C LEU A 210 26.14 2.77 -4.51
N ARG A 211 26.08 3.22 -3.26
CA ARG A 211 25.03 2.82 -2.31
C ARG A 211 23.65 3.27 -2.74
N ALA A 212 23.51 4.47 -3.30
CA ALA A 212 22.24 4.95 -3.84
C ALA A 212 21.77 4.11 -5.04
N ILE A 213 22.69 3.79 -5.96
CA ILE A 213 22.41 2.90 -7.10
C ILE A 213 21.99 1.52 -6.61
N HIS A 214 22.74 0.93 -5.67
CA HIS A 214 22.40 -0.36 -5.06
C HIS A 214 20.99 -0.32 -4.44
N GLY A 215 20.69 0.73 -3.67
CA GLY A 215 19.38 0.91 -3.05
C GLY A 215 18.23 0.98 -4.08
N ALA A 216 18.42 1.75 -5.15
CA ALA A 216 17.43 1.85 -6.22
C ALA A 216 17.19 0.51 -6.93
N PHE A 217 18.26 -0.23 -7.25
CA PHE A 217 18.15 -1.49 -7.99
C PHE A 217 17.66 -2.66 -7.13
N PHE A 218 18.14 -2.82 -5.92
CA PHE A 218 17.86 -4.02 -5.11
C PHE A 218 16.76 -3.84 -4.08
N TYR A 219 16.40 -2.62 -3.72
CA TYR A 219 15.24 -2.34 -2.88
C TYR A 219 14.11 -1.69 -3.68
N GLY A 220 14.40 -0.60 -4.41
CA GLY A 220 13.38 0.17 -5.13
C GLY A 220 12.70 -0.62 -6.24
N LEU A 221 13.45 -1.15 -7.20
CA LEU A 221 12.89 -1.91 -8.32
C LEU A 221 12.11 -3.17 -7.89
N PRO A 222 12.63 -4.06 -7.00
CA PRO A 222 11.87 -5.21 -6.54
C PRO A 222 10.58 -4.86 -5.81
N MET A 223 10.57 -3.79 -5.02
CA MET A 223 9.36 -3.29 -4.34
C MET A 223 8.26 -2.87 -5.32
N TRP A 224 8.63 -2.47 -6.52
CA TRP A 224 7.71 -2.11 -7.59
C TRP A 224 7.30 -3.33 -8.43
N ILE A 225 8.28 -4.10 -8.88
CA ILE A 225 8.08 -5.17 -9.86
C ILE A 225 7.39 -6.38 -9.22
N ILE A 226 7.85 -6.83 -8.04
CA ILE A 226 7.38 -8.08 -7.46
C ILE A 226 5.87 -8.03 -7.11
N PRO A 227 5.35 -7.00 -6.41
CA PRO A 227 3.91 -6.88 -6.21
C PRO A 227 3.12 -6.77 -7.52
N ALA A 228 3.62 -6.01 -8.50
CA ALA A 228 2.95 -5.82 -9.79
C ALA A 228 2.80 -7.13 -10.59
N LEU A 229 3.78 -8.04 -10.52
CA LEU A 229 3.69 -9.36 -11.15
C LEU A 229 2.52 -10.20 -10.62
N PHE A 230 2.19 -10.05 -9.34
CA PHE A 230 1.06 -10.77 -8.74
C PHE A 230 -0.27 -10.04 -8.95
N GLN A 231 -0.27 -8.70 -8.96
CA GLN A 231 -1.47 -7.88 -9.00
C GLN A 231 -2.36 -8.22 -10.19
N ARG A 232 -1.81 -8.28 -11.41
CA ARG A 232 -2.57 -8.64 -12.60
C ARG A 232 -3.32 -9.98 -12.49
N ASN A 233 -2.68 -10.98 -11.88
CA ASN A 233 -3.31 -12.28 -11.67
C ASN A 233 -4.39 -12.20 -10.57
N PHE A 234 -4.21 -11.35 -9.58
CA PHE A 234 -5.20 -11.16 -8.51
C PHE A 234 -6.44 -10.44 -9.02
N GLU A 235 -6.28 -9.43 -9.89
CA GLU A 235 -7.39 -8.77 -10.58
C GLU A 235 -8.19 -9.79 -11.42
N TYR A 236 -7.51 -10.56 -12.27
CA TYR A 236 -8.18 -11.62 -13.04
C TYR A 236 -8.94 -12.61 -12.16
N GLN A 237 -8.38 -12.99 -11.02
CA GLN A 237 -9.05 -13.89 -10.09
C GLN A 237 -10.25 -13.26 -9.39
N ALA A 238 -10.23 -11.96 -9.13
CA ALA A 238 -11.36 -11.19 -8.58
C ALA A 238 -12.47 -11.04 -9.63
N ASP A 239 -12.10 -10.76 -10.89
CA ASP A 239 -13.04 -10.70 -12.02
C ASP A 239 -13.78 -12.04 -12.24
N VAL A 240 -13.02 -13.15 -12.23
CA VAL A 240 -13.61 -14.50 -12.33
C VAL A 240 -14.54 -14.78 -11.15
N TYR A 241 -14.19 -14.32 -9.95
CA TYR A 241 -15.06 -14.48 -8.78
C TYR A 241 -16.35 -13.69 -8.95
N ALA A 242 -16.27 -12.41 -9.31
CA ALA A 242 -17.42 -11.54 -9.50
C ALA A 242 -18.35 -12.07 -10.61
N SER A 243 -17.79 -12.44 -11.76
CA SER A 243 -18.57 -12.97 -12.90
C SER A 243 -19.31 -14.26 -12.56
N LYS A 244 -18.79 -15.10 -11.67
CA LYS A 244 -19.49 -16.31 -11.17
C LYS A 244 -20.67 -16.00 -10.24
N ILE A 245 -20.59 -14.88 -9.50
CA ILE A 245 -21.64 -14.48 -8.54
C ILE A 245 -22.80 -13.79 -9.24
N VAL A 246 -22.52 -12.78 -10.08
CA VAL A 246 -23.56 -11.96 -10.69
C VAL A 246 -23.87 -12.32 -12.13
N GLY A 247 -23.09 -13.21 -12.74
CA GLY A 247 -23.13 -13.52 -14.16
C GLY A 247 -22.22 -12.61 -14.98
N LYS A 248 -21.65 -13.16 -16.06
CA LYS A 248 -20.62 -12.49 -16.87
C LYS A 248 -21.11 -11.16 -17.45
N ASP A 249 -22.32 -11.16 -18.05
CA ASP A 249 -22.86 -9.97 -18.72
C ASP A 249 -23.17 -8.85 -17.72
N ASN A 250 -23.74 -9.21 -16.57
CA ASN A 250 -24.00 -8.25 -15.50
C ASN A 250 -22.71 -7.65 -14.96
N TYR A 251 -21.66 -8.46 -14.79
CA TYR A 251 -20.36 -7.96 -14.33
C TYR A 251 -19.72 -7.03 -15.36
N ILE A 252 -19.76 -7.36 -16.64
CA ILE A 252 -19.28 -6.48 -17.72
C ILE A 252 -20.03 -5.13 -17.71
N ASN A 253 -21.35 -5.15 -17.52
CA ASN A 253 -22.14 -3.92 -17.42
C ASN A 253 -21.76 -3.09 -16.18
N SER A 254 -21.46 -3.74 -15.04
CA SER A 254 -20.96 -3.07 -13.84
C SER A 254 -19.63 -2.34 -14.11
N LEU A 255 -18.70 -2.99 -14.82
CA LEU A 255 -17.41 -2.39 -15.18
C LEU A 255 -17.57 -1.23 -16.16
N LYS A 256 -18.43 -1.36 -17.18
CA LYS A 256 -18.72 -0.27 -18.12
C LYS A 256 -19.31 0.93 -17.41
N LYS A 257 -20.28 0.70 -16.52
CA LYS A 257 -20.87 1.78 -15.73
C LYS A 257 -19.84 2.48 -14.85
N LEU A 258 -18.95 1.72 -14.21
CA LEU A 258 -17.85 2.28 -13.41
C LEU A 258 -16.89 3.11 -14.29
N ASP A 259 -16.55 2.62 -15.48
CA ASP A 259 -15.70 3.32 -16.44
C ASP A 259 -16.33 4.65 -16.89
N ASP A 260 -17.62 4.65 -17.21
CA ASP A 260 -18.38 5.85 -17.56
C ASP A 260 -18.37 6.88 -16.41
N MET A 261 -18.56 6.45 -15.18
CA MET A 261 -18.55 7.31 -13.98
C MET A 261 -17.17 7.90 -13.70
N THR A 262 -16.10 7.18 -14.02
CA THR A 262 -14.71 7.60 -13.80
C THR A 262 -14.08 8.26 -15.04
N ASN A 263 -14.83 8.43 -16.12
CA ASN A 263 -14.36 8.99 -17.41
C ASN A 263 -13.15 8.22 -17.98
N GLY A 264 -13.18 6.90 -17.93
CA GLY A 264 -12.10 6.05 -18.42
C GLY A 264 -10.88 5.98 -17.53
N ASN A 265 -10.97 6.38 -16.27
CA ASN A 265 -9.89 6.31 -15.30
C ASN A 265 -10.03 5.09 -14.33
N VAL A 266 -10.64 4.02 -14.80
CA VAL A 266 -10.66 2.74 -14.06
C VAL A 266 -9.26 2.12 -14.18
N ALA A 267 -8.59 1.89 -13.06
CA ALA A 267 -7.26 1.31 -13.00
C ALA A 267 -7.27 -0.19 -13.27
#